data_78f2613ba7673f915711fd7e5914df15
#
_entry.id   78f2613ba7673f915711fd7e5914df15
#
_cell.length_a   1.000
_cell.length_b   1.000
_cell.length_c   1.000
_cell.angle_alpha   90.00
_cell.angle_beta   90.00
_cell.angle_gamma   90.00
#
_symmetry.space_group_name_H-M   'P 1'
#
loop_
_entity.id
_entity.type
_entity.pdbx_description
1 polymer ?
#
loop_
_entity_poly.entity_id
_entity_poly.type
_entity_poly.pdbx_seq_one_letter_code
_entity_poly.pdbx_strand_id
1 'polypeptide(L)'
;MVGLVVAPQWARAEVKIAFIDSDRIFSEYSKTQEAQAAFNREVQELSRTAREKKTEIDDLQRKLDQQSPMLSEAKRDQQTQALQQKISEYESFIQKNWGPGGDISKLNEDYLRPIVDRVHRIVADIGNNEGYQLILDAADGNVIYGDKTLDLTDRVLTRLKEEDEGKVPAAGSGTTGGG
;
A
#
# COMPACT_ATOMS: atom_id res chain seq x y z
N MET A 1 -26.45 -68.69 5.28
CA MET A 1 -25.62 -67.70 4.63
C MET A 1 -26.18 -66.34 4.93
N VAL A 2 -25.54 -65.58 5.84
CA VAL A 2 -25.92 -64.20 6.17
C VAL A 2 -25.06 -63.28 5.36
N GLY A 3 -25.63 -62.63 4.34
CA GLY A 3 -24.90 -61.64 3.52
C GLY A 3 -24.66 -60.34 4.28
N LEU A 4 -23.43 -60.01 4.54
CA LEU A 4 -23.00 -58.71 5.08
C LEU A 4 -23.11 -57.64 4.03
N VAL A 5 -24.14 -56.79 4.11
CA VAL A 5 -24.29 -55.62 3.24
C VAL A 5 -23.38 -54.51 3.79
N VAL A 6 -22.22 -54.32 3.17
CA VAL A 6 -21.34 -53.15 3.45
C VAL A 6 -21.92 -51.96 2.68
N ALA A 7 -22.61 -51.08 3.39
CA ALA A 7 -23.06 -49.82 2.82
C ALA A 7 -21.83 -48.88 2.58
N PRO A 8 -21.67 -48.24 1.40
CA PRO A 8 -20.60 -47.30 1.17
C PRO A 8 -20.83 -46.08 2.08
N GLN A 9 -19.91 -45.84 3.00
CA GLN A 9 -19.86 -44.59 3.76
C GLN A 9 -19.33 -43.51 2.80
N TRP A 10 -20.21 -42.68 2.29
CA TRP A 10 -19.86 -41.47 1.59
C TRP A 10 -19.23 -40.55 2.63
N ALA A 11 -17.89 -40.47 2.64
CA ALA A 11 -17.18 -39.45 3.42
C ALA A 11 -17.58 -38.09 2.85
N ARG A 12 -18.46 -37.37 3.56
CA ARG A 12 -18.70 -35.95 3.26
C ARG A 12 -17.40 -35.24 3.64
N ALA A 13 -16.69 -34.77 2.63
CA ALA A 13 -15.59 -33.83 2.83
C ALA A 13 -16.22 -32.57 3.46
N GLU A 14 -15.94 -32.33 4.73
CA GLU A 14 -16.36 -31.11 5.42
C GLU A 14 -15.57 -29.93 4.83
N VAL A 15 -16.28 -28.97 4.25
CA VAL A 15 -15.66 -27.77 3.67
C VAL A 15 -15.19 -26.88 4.82
N LYS A 16 -13.88 -26.74 4.96
CA LYS A 16 -13.27 -25.92 6.01
C LYS A 16 -13.15 -24.48 5.50
N ILE A 17 -13.92 -23.58 6.12
CA ILE A 17 -13.96 -22.15 5.78
C ILE A 17 -13.44 -21.35 6.98
N ALA A 18 -12.78 -20.22 6.70
CA ALA A 18 -12.36 -19.26 7.71
C ALA A 18 -12.49 -17.83 7.18
N PHE A 19 -12.18 -16.87 8.04
CA PHE A 19 -12.06 -15.47 7.62
C PHE A 19 -10.89 -14.77 8.34
N ILE A 20 -10.48 -13.66 7.75
CA ILE A 20 -9.56 -12.70 8.33
C ILE A 20 -10.23 -11.32 8.32
N ASP A 21 -9.74 -10.41 9.14
CA ASP A 21 -10.04 -8.98 9.11
C ASP A 21 -8.77 -8.25 8.66
N SER A 22 -8.70 -7.90 7.38
CA SER A 22 -7.52 -7.23 6.83
C SER A 22 -7.35 -5.81 7.37
N ASP A 23 -8.41 -5.08 7.69
CA ASP A 23 -8.33 -3.76 8.29
C ASP A 23 -7.66 -3.82 9.67
N ARG A 24 -8.04 -4.81 10.46
CA ARG A 24 -7.41 -5.06 11.75
C ARG A 24 -5.94 -5.47 11.60
N ILE A 25 -5.64 -6.35 10.64
CA ILE A 25 -4.25 -6.75 10.34
C ILE A 25 -3.40 -5.51 10.01
N PHE A 26 -3.85 -4.67 9.08
CA PHE A 26 -3.11 -3.49 8.67
C PHE A 26 -3.00 -2.43 9.78
N SER A 27 -4.00 -2.28 10.64
CA SER A 27 -3.97 -1.33 11.75
C SER A 27 -3.06 -1.77 12.90
N GLU A 28 -2.96 -3.08 13.18
CA GLU A 28 -2.17 -3.62 14.29
C GLU A 28 -0.74 -4.02 13.90
N TYR A 29 -0.44 -4.21 12.61
CA TYR A 29 0.89 -4.60 12.16
C TYR A 29 1.85 -3.40 12.12
N SER A 30 2.92 -3.44 12.90
CA SER A 30 3.87 -2.33 13.04
C SER A 30 4.51 -1.88 11.72
N LYS A 31 4.76 -2.81 10.78
CA LYS A 31 5.33 -2.46 9.48
C LYS A 31 4.39 -1.64 8.61
N THR A 32 3.07 -1.78 8.77
CA THR A 32 2.10 -0.90 8.11
C THR A 32 2.24 0.54 8.62
N GLN A 33 2.39 0.71 9.93
CA GLN A 33 2.57 2.03 10.53
C GLN A 33 3.90 2.67 10.11
N GLU A 34 4.99 1.87 10.05
CA GLU A 34 6.29 2.33 9.55
C GLU A 34 6.21 2.77 8.08
N ALA A 35 5.56 1.97 7.23
CA ALA A 35 5.33 2.27 5.82
C ALA A 35 4.49 3.55 5.63
N GLN A 36 3.40 3.68 6.40
CA GLN A 36 2.57 4.88 6.38
C GLN A 36 3.33 6.13 6.85
N ALA A 37 4.16 6.00 7.88
CA ALA A 37 4.99 7.11 8.35
C ALA A 37 6.05 7.50 7.32
N ALA A 38 6.64 6.55 6.60
CA ALA A 38 7.58 6.80 5.51
C ALA A 38 6.89 7.51 4.34
N PHE A 39 5.75 7.00 3.90
CA PHE A 39 4.92 7.64 2.88
C PHE A 39 4.56 9.09 3.24
N ASN A 40 4.07 9.31 4.46
CA ASN A 40 3.70 10.65 4.92
C ASN A 40 4.89 11.62 4.93
N ARG A 41 6.11 11.15 5.28
CA ARG A 41 7.32 11.98 5.20
C ARG A 41 7.63 12.41 3.77
N GLU A 42 7.58 11.48 2.82
CA GLU A 42 7.82 11.79 1.40
C GLU A 42 6.79 12.80 0.86
N VAL A 43 5.50 12.59 1.17
CA VAL A 43 4.43 13.53 0.77
C VAL A 43 4.65 14.92 1.39
N GLN A 44 5.11 14.98 2.64
CA GLN A 44 5.42 16.26 3.29
C GLN A 44 6.60 16.99 2.60
N GLU A 45 7.64 16.28 2.20
CA GLU A 45 8.78 16.85 1.46
C GLU A 45 8.36 17.35 0.09
N LEU A 46 7.57 16.60 -0.66
CA LEU A 46 7.01 17.05 -1.93
C LEU A 46 6.12 18.28 -1.76
N SER A 47 5.29 18.29 -0.71
CA SER A 47 4.43 19.43 -0.38
C SER A 47 5.23 20.68 0.02
N ARG A 48 6.36 20.50 0.71
CA ARG A 48 7.30 21.60 1.04
C ARG A 48 7.89 22.17 -0.23
N THR A 49 8.41 21.32 -1.10
CA THR A 49 8.97 21.72 -2.40
C THR A 49 7.94 22.47 -3.26
N ALA A 50 6.70 22.02 -3.30
CA ALA A 50 5.62 22.72 -4.01
C ALA A 50 5.39 24.14 -3.45
N ARG A 51 5.35 24.28 -2.11
CA ARG A 51 5.22 25.61 -1.46
C ARG A 51 6.38 26.52 -1.76
N GLU A 52 7.61 26.01 -1.73
CA GLU A 52 8.82 26.79 -2.04
C GLU A 52 8.77 27.31 -3.48
N LYS A 53 8.45 26.45 -4.46
CA LYS A 53 8.27 26.86 -5.87
C LYS A 53 7.16 27.90 -6.02
N LYS A 54 6.04 27.73 -5.34
CA LYS A 54 4.94 28.70 -5.39
C LYS A 54 5.35 30.04 -4.79
N THR A 55 6.08 30.05 -3.67
CA THR A 55 6.61 31.27 -3.06
C THR A 55 7.57 31.98 -3.98
N GLU A 56 8.47 31.26 -4.66
CA GLU A 56 9.39 31.85 -5.66
C GLU A 56 8.63 32.56 -6.80
N ILE A 57 7.56 31.93 -7.30
CA ILE A 57 6.68 32.53 -8.33
C ILE A 57 6.04 33.83 -7.80
N ASP A 58 5.46 33.78 -6.60
CA ASP A 58 4.78 34.93 -5.99
C ASP A 58 5.76 36.09 -5.73
N ASP A 59 7.02 35.78 -5.37
CA ASP A 59 8.08 36.76 -5.18
C ASP A 59 8.53 37.38 -6.51
N LEU A 60 8.69 36.58 -7.56
CA LEU A 60 9.02 37.07 -8.89
C LEU A 60 7.92 37.93 -9.46
N GLN A 61 6.67 37.54 -9.31
CA GLN A 61 5.51 38.32 -9.75
C GLN A 61 5.47 39.69 -9.03
N ARG A 62 5.61 39.70 -7.70
CA ARG A 62 5.64 40.96 -6.94
C ARG A 62 6.80 41.88 -7.36
N LYS A 63 8.00 41.33 -7.60
CA LYS A 63 9.14 42.10 -8.07
C LYS A 63 8.88 42.68 -9.45
N LEU A 64 8.32 41.91 -10.37
CA LEU A 64 7.97 42.37 -11.71
C LEU A 64 6.95 43.50 -11.64
N ASP A 65 5.89 43.37 -10.85
CA ASP A 65 4.85 44.39 -10.70
C ASP A 65 5.40 45.70 -10.14
N GLN A 66 6.27 45.61 -9.12
CA GLN A 66 6.87 46.80 -8.47
C GLN A 66 7.90 47.51 -9.35
N GLN A 67 8.69 46.75 -10.12
CA GLN A 67 9.82 47.30 -10.88
C GLN A 67 9.46 47.60 -12.34
N SER A 68 8.38 47.02 -12.86
CA SER A 68 7.97 47.15 -14.29
C SER A 68 7.99 48.60 -14.83
N PRO A 69 7.54 49.63 -14.07
CA PRO A 69 7.56 51.00 -14.56
C PRO A 69 8.98 51.58 -14.75
N MET A 70 9.96 50.98 -14.07
CA MET A 70 11.36 51.43 -14.09
C MET A 70 12.27 50.61 -15.01
N LEU A 71 11.78 49.50 -15.53
CA LEU A 71 12.54 48.58 -16.36
C LEU A 71 12.48 49.01 -17.86
N SER A 72 13.57 48.77 -18.57
CA SER A 72 13.53 48.76 -20.02
C SER A 72 12.68 47.60 -20.55
N GLU A 73 12.13 47.75 -21.76
CA GLU A 73 11.30 46.70 -22.40
C GLU A 73 12.04 45.35 -22.41
N ALA A 74 13.27 45.30 -22.87
CA ALA A 74 14.07 44.08 -22.90
C ALA A 74 14.26 43.42 -21.51
N LYS A 75 14.41 44.22 -20.45
CA LYS A 75 14.50 43.71 -19.07
C LYS A 75 13.16 43.18 -18.54
N ARG A 76 12.06 43.83 -18.89
CA ARG A 76 10.71 43.38 -18.55
C ARG A 76 10.41 42.06 -19.24
N ASP A 77 10.69 41.93 -20.52
CA ASP A 77 10.50 40.69 -21.27
C ASP A 77 11.34 39.55 -20.70
N GLN A 78 12.60 39.82 -20.36
CA GLN A 78 13.45 38.80 -19.69
C GLN A 78 12.85 38.30 -18.35
N GLN A 79 12.35 39.21 -17.51
CA GLN A 79 11.74 38.85 -16.23
C GLN A 79 10.41 38.11 -16.41
N THR A 80 9.59 38.53 -17.40
CA THR A 80 8.35 37.85 -17.75
C THR A 80 8.60 36.42 -18.21
N GLN A 81 9.61 36.21 -19.07
CA GLN A 81 9.99 34.88 -19.51
C GLN A 81 10.47 34.00 -18.34
N ALA A 82 11.29 34.55 -17.44
CA ALA A 82 11.74 33.81 -16.24
C ALA A 82 10.58 33.43 -15.34
N LEU A 83 9.59 34.32 -15.11
CA LEU A 83 8.40 34.03 -14.37
C LEU A 83 7.57 32.91 -15.03
N GLN A 84 7.35 33.02 -16.35
CA GLN A 84 6.61 32.00 -17.11
C GLN A 84 7.29 30.63 -17.04
N GLN A 85 8.62 30.59 -17.11
CA GLN A 85 9.37 29.34 -16.91
C GLN A 85 9.14 28.75 -15.54
N LYS A 86 9.18 29.54 -14.46
CA LYS A 86 8.93 29.07 -13.10
C LYS A 86 7.51 28.56 -12.90
N ILE A 87 6.53 29.21 -13.50
CA ILE A 87 5.14 28.73 -13.50
C ILE A 87 5.06 27.36 -14.19
N SER A 88 5.63 27.19 -15.36
CA SER A 88 5.64 25.93 -16.10
C SER A 88 6.35 24.81 -15.33
N GLU A 89 7.49 25.11 -14.67
CA GLU A 89 8.19 24.17 -13.79
C GLU A 89 7.34 23.73 -12.59
N TYR A 90 6.60 24.67 -11.98
CA TYR A 90 5.68 24.36 -10.88
C TYR A 90 4.51 23.49 -11.35
N GLU A 91 3.85 23.85 -12.45
CA GLU A 91 2.74 23.07 -13.00
C GLU A 91 3.16 21.66 -13.38
N SER A 92 4.33 21.51 -14.01
CA SER A 92 4.93 20.23 -14.35
C SER A 92 5.24 19.40 -13.09
N PHE A 93 5.74 20.05 -12.03
CA PHE A 93 6.03 19.41 -10.76
C PHE A 93 4.72 18.92 -10.07
N ILE A 94 3.66 19.74 -10.08
CA ILE A 94 2.35 19.34 -9.54
C ILE A 94 1.77 18.17 -10.33
N GLN A 95 1.75 18.25 -11.66
CA GLN A 95 1.23 17.21 -12.52
C GLN A 95 1.98 15.89 -12.34
N LYS A 96 3.30 15.92 -12.25
CA LYS A 96 4.14 14.74 -12.05
C LYS A 96 3.84 14.04 -10.72
N ASN A 97 3.67 14.81 -9.65
CA ASN A 97 3.54 14.23 -8.30
C ASN A 97 2.09 13.93 -7.91
N TRP A 98 1.15 14.85 -8.19
CA TRP A 98 -0.27 14.74 -7.79
C TRP A 98 -1.22 14.45 -8.95
N GLY A 99 -0.75 14.45 -10.19
CA GLY A 99 -1.58 14.10 -11.34
C GLY A 99 -2.04 12.65 -11.34
N PRO A 100 -2.97 12.28 -12.23
CA PRO A 100 -3.42 10.89 -12.39
C PRO A 100 -2.23 9.95 -12.66
N GLY A 101 -2.07 8.92 -11.81
CA GLY A 101 -0.92 8.01 -11.88
C GLY A 101 0.44 8.67 -11.55
N GLY A 102 0.41 9.80 -10.84
CA GLY A 102 1.61 10.54 -10.42
C GLY A 102 2.44 9.79 -9.37
N ASP A 103 3.57 10.39 -9.03
CA ASP A 103 4.57 9.74 -8.18
C ASP A 103 4.03 9.41 -6.78
N ILE A 104 3.11 10.21 -6.22
CA ILE A 104 2.48 9.92 -4.92
C ILE A 104 1.62 8.65 -4.96
N SER A 105 0.90 8.42 -6.07
CA SER A 105 0.11 7.19 -6.23
C SER A 105 1.01 5.95 -6.28
N LYS A 106 2.11 6.03 -7.04
CA LYS A 106 3.11 4.94 -7.11
C LYS A 106 3.78 4.71 -5.77
N LEU A 107 4.17 5.80 -5.09
CA LEU A 107 4.80 5.74 -3.78
C LEU A 107 3.91 5.02 -2.76
N ASN A 108 2.61 5.31 -2.76
CA ASN A 108 1.66 4.59 -1.90
C ASN A 108 1.62 3.09 -2.21
N GLU A 109 1.58 2.72 -3.49
CA GLU A 109 1.67 1.31 -3.92
C GLU A 109 2.98 0.66 -3.46
N ASP A 110 4.12 1.32 -3.68
CA ASP A 110 5.44 0.78 -3.35
C ASP A 110 5.62 0.52 -1.85
N TYR A 111 5.05 1.36 -0.99
CA TYR A 111 5.11 1.15 0.46
C TYR A 111 4.12 0.09 0.97
N LEU A 112 2.93 -0.01 0.39
CA LEU A 112 1.90 -0.93 0.89
C LEU A 112 1.94 -2.31 0.22
N ARG A 113 2.28 -2.40 -1.06
CA ARG A 113 2.31 -3.67 -1.80
C ARG A 113 3.12 -4.77 -1.09
N PRO A 114 4.36 -4.54 -0.60
CA PRO A 114 5.12 -5.59 0.07
C PRO A 114 4.41 -6.15 1.30
N ILE A 115 3.62 -5.32 2.00
CA ILE A 115 2.87 -5.72 3.19
C ILE A 115 1.66 -6.55 2.77
N VAL A 116 0.90 -6.11 1.77
CA VAL A 116 -0.25 -6.82 1.20
C VAL A 116 0.17 -8.19 0.69
N ASP A 117 1.24 -8.26 -0.10
CA ASP A 117 1.77 -9.51 -0.66
C ASP A 117 2.19 -10.48 0.45
N ARG A 118 2.77 -9.96 1.52
CA ARG A 118 3.18 -10.75 2.68
C ARG A 118 1.98 -11.32 3.43
N VAL A 119 0.95 -10.52 3.66
CA VAL A 119 -0.32 -10.97 4.29
C VAL A 119 -0.96 -12.06 3.43
N HIS A 120 -1.10 -11.83 2.12
CA HIS A 120 -1.67 -12.82 1.20
C HIS A 120 -0.90 -14.14 1.22
N ARG A 121 0.43 -14.09 1.23
CA ARG A 121 1.28 -15.28 1.31
C ARG A 121 1.04 -16.05 2.60
N ILE A 122 1.03 -15.37 3.76
CA ILE A 122 0.78 -16.01 5.06
C ILE A 122 -0.62 -16.65 5.10
N VAL A 123 -1.64 -15.97 4.59
CA VAL A 123 -3.00 -16.51 4.51
C VAL A 123 -3.05 -17.75 3.62
N ALA A 124 -2.38 -17.71 2.46
CA ALA A 124 -2.30 -18.86 1.57
C ALA A 124 -1.55 -20.04 2.21
N ASP A 125 -0.46 -19.78 2.95
CA ASP A 125 0.28 -20.81 3.67
C ASP A 125 -0.58 -21.46 4.77
N ILE A 126 -1.32 -20.67 5.54
CA ILE A 126 -2.28 -21.19 6.54
C ILE A 126 -3.35 -22.04 5.84
N GLY A 127 -3.93 -21.53 4.75
CA GLY A 127 -4.95 -22.23 3.98
C GLY A 127 -4.49 -23.59 3.49
N ASN A 128 -3.32 -23.63 2.85
CA ASN A 128 -2.76 -24.86 2.28
C ASN A 128 -2.35 -25.88 3.36
N ASN A 129 -1.70 -25.43 4.43
CA ASN A 129 -1.17 -26.32 5.45
C ASN A 129 -2.27 -26.92 6.34
N GLU A 130 -3.39 -26.23 6.49
CA GLU A 130 -4.48 -26.64 7.39
C GLU A 130 -5.73 -27.10 6.67
N GLY A 131 -5.71 -27.10 5.34
CA GLY A 131 -6.78 -27.64 4.51
C GLY A 131 -8.04 -26.75 4.47
N TYR A 132 -7.89 -25.43 4.60
CA TYR A 132 -8.99 -24.51 4.32
C TYR A 132 -9.24 -24.44 2.82
N GLN A 133 -10.49 -24.61 2.40
CA GLN A 133 -10.90 -24.45 1.00
C GLN A 133 -11.22 -23.01 0.64
N LEU A 134 -11.56 -22.18 1.65
CA LEU A 134 -11.90 -20.78 1.46
C LEU A 134 -11.53 -19.98 2.71
N ILE A 135 -10.85 -18.85 2.49
CA ILE A 135 -10.63 -17.83 3.53
C ILE A 135 -11.18 -16.52 2.97
N LEU A 136 -12.13 -15.93 3.69
CA LEU A 136 -12.79 -14.68 3.30
C LEU A 136 -12.12 -13.50 4.02
N ASP A 137 -12.21 -12.31 3.43
CA ASP A 137 -11.88 -11.07 4.12
C ASP A 137 -13.17 -10.45 4.70
N ALA A 138 -13.16 -10.17 6.01
CA ALA A 138 -14.27 -9.54 6.70
C ALA A 138 -14.21 -8.02 6.65
N ALA A 139 -13.12 -7.42 6.17
CA ALA A 139 -13.06 -6.00 5.90
C ALA A 139 -14.19 -5.60 4.94
N ASP A 140 -14.58 -4.34 4.94
CA ASP A 140 -15.66 -3.79 4.12
C ASP A 140 -17.06 -4.39 4.39
N GLY A 141 -17.26 -5.14 5.47
CA GLY A 141 -18.57 -5.67 5.89
C GLY A 141 -19.11 -6.81 5.01
N ASN A 142 -18.24 -7.46 4.21
CA ASN A 142 -18.64 -8.60 3.37
C ASN A 142 -19.02 -9.85 4.19
N VAL A 143 -18.49 -9.99 5.42
CA VAL A 143 -18.84 -11.03 6.39
C VAL A 143 -19.69 -10.41 7.49
N ILE A 144 -20.99 -10.67 7.47
CA ILE A 144 -21.94 -10.11 8.45
C ILE A 144 -21.86 -10.85 9.80
N TYR A 145 -21.61 -12.16 9.76
CA TYR A 145 -21.46 -13.01 10.92
C TYR A 145 -20.44 -14.12 10.63
N GLY A 146 -19.55 -14.36 11.59
CA GLY A 146 -18.62 -15.49 11.62
C GLY A 146 -18.39 -15.92 13.08
N ASP A 147 -18.34 -17.24 13.34
CA ASP A 147 -17.91 -17.72 14.62
C ASP A 147 -16.44 -17.35 14.86
N LYS A 148 -16.10 -16.94 16.09
CA LYS A 148 -14.72 -16.53 16.45
C LYS A 148 -13.69 -17.65 16.24
N THR A 149 -14.10 -18.91 16.27
CA THR A 149 -13.22 -20.04 16.01
C THR A 149 -12.76 -20.11 14.54
N LEU A 150 -13.46 -19.42 13.64
CA LEU A 150 -13.13 -19.31 12.22
C LEU A 150 -12.29 -18.08 11.90
N ASP A 151 -12.05 -17.19 12.88
CA ASP A 151 -11.24 -15.99 12.72
C ASP A 151 -9.75 -16.33 12.80
N LEU A 152 -9.03 -16.10 11.70
CA LEU A 152 -7.59 -16.33 11.60
C LEU A 152 -6.76 -15.05 11.77
N THR A 153 -7.37 -13.91 12.05
CA THR A 153 -6.72 -12.59 12.11
C THR A 153 -5.52 -12.58 13.07
N ASP A 154 -5.74 -13.05 14.32
CA ASP A 154 -4.67 -13.11 15.34
C ASP A 154 -3.53 -14.04 14.93
N ARG A 155 -3.84 -15.09 14.19
CA ARG A 155 -2.84 -16.04 13.70
C ARG A 155 -1.98 -15.44 12.60
N VAL A 156 -2.60 -14.67 11.69
CA VAL A 156 -1.87 -13.93 10.66
C VAL A 156 -0.96 -12.89 11.30
N LEU A 157 -1.46 -12.13 12.27
CA LEU A 157 -0.65 -11.16 13.03
C LEU A 157 0.53 -11.80 13.76
N THR A 158 0.31 -12.97 14.36
CA THR A 158 1.36 -13.73 15.04
C THR A 158 2.44 -14.17 14.05
N ARG A 159 2.05 -14.71 12.89
CA ARG A 159 3.00 -15.12 11.84
C ARG A 159 3.80 -13.95 11.29
N LEU A 160 3.17 -12.80 11.07
CA LEU A 160 3.86 -11.58 10.64
C LEU A 160 4.95 -11.18 11.64
N LYS A 161 4.65 -11.22 12.95
CA LYS A 161 5.63 -10.93 14.01
C LYS A 161 6.77 -11.95 14.08
N GLU A 162 6.44 -13.24 13.97
CA GLU A 162 7.43 -14.32 13.97
C GLU A 162 8.41 -14.22 12.79
N GLU A 163 7.92 -13.84 11.61
CA GLU A 163 8.77 -13.59 10.45
C GLU A 163 9.68 -12.36 10.65
N ASP A 164 9.16 -11.28 11.24
CA ASP A 164 9.94 -10.08 11.54
C ASP A 164 11.05 -10.35 12.55
N GLU A 165 10.80 -11.26 13.51
CA GLU A 165 11.76 -11.68 14.51
C GLU A 165 12.74 -12.77 14.01
N GLY A 166 12.59 -13.21 12.75
CA GLY A 166 13.41 -14.27 12.14
C GLY A 166 13.18 -15.67 12.74
N LYS A 167 12.06 -15.86 13.46
CA LYS A 167 11.72 -17.15 14.09
C LYS A 167 11.15 -18.18 13.10
N VAL A 168 10.60 -17.70 11.97
CA VAL A 168 10.08 -18.54 10.89
C VAL A 168 10.69 -18.03 9.58
N PRO A 169 11.22 -18.89 8.70
CA PRO A 169 11.68 -18.46 7.38
C PRO A 169 10.51 -17.82 6.61
N ALA A 170 10.76 -16.71 5.93
CA ALA A 170 9.79 -16.17 4.98
C ALA A 170 9.50 -17.29 3.96
N ALA A 171 8.26 -17.81 3.94
CA ALA A 171 7.87 -18.89 3.05
C ALA A 171 8.10 -18.44 1.59
N GLY A 172 9.04 -19.09 0.89
CA GLY A 172 9.43 -18.72 -0.47
C GLY A 172 10.90 -19.02 -0.82
N SER A 173 11.77 -19.31 0.17
CA SER A 173 13.12 -19.82 -0.12
C SER A 173 13.11 -21.35 -0.27
N GLY A 174 12.17 -21.88 -1.05
CA GLY A 174 12.19 -23.26 -1.51
C GLY A 174 13.41 -23.45 -2.42
N THR A 175 14.47 -24.00 -1.86
CA THR A 175 15.64 -24.53 -2.54
C THR A 175 15.18 -25.43 -3.68
N THR A 176 15.30 -24.99 -4.93
CA THR A 176 15.40 -25.90 -6.06
C THR A 176 16.76 -26.59 -5.93
N GLY A 177 16.81 -27.63 -5.09
CA GLY A 177 17.90 -28.59 -5.07
C GLY A 177 17.72 -29.52 -6.25
N GLY A 178 18.60 -29.38 -7.25
CA GLY A 178 18.67 -30.30 -8.37
C GLY A 178 19.10 -31.69 -7.92
N GLY A 179 18.61 -32.67 -8.60
CA GLY A 179 19.02 -34.05 -8.65
C GLY A 179 18.60 -34.63 -9.98
#